data_16ae558efc28990d5b087d22c0c37b7d
#
_entry.id   16ae558efc28990d5b087d22c0c37b7d
#
_cell.length_a   1.000
_cell.length_b   1.000
_cell.length_c   1.000
_cell.angle_alpha   90.00
_cell.angle_beta   90.00
_cell.angle_gamma   90.00
#
_symmetry.space_group_name_H-M   'P 1'
#
loop_
_entity.id
_entity.type
_entity.pdbx_description
1 polymer ?
#
loop_
_entity_poly.entity_id
_entity_poly.type
_entity_poly.pdbx_seq_one_letter_code
_entity_poly.pdbx_strand_id
1 'polypeptide(L)'
;MAWWTHDRFGMFIHFGLYSLAARHEWVKSVEPIADDVYDAKYFRNFNPKRLDAKAWAKAAKAAGMKYAVLTTKHHEGFCLWDSKVTDYKSTNTPFGRDIVREFVDAFRAEGLKVGFYYSLLDWHHPDYTVDLVNHPRKGLSWELYEQLRTGPDPEKALKPYRDAAAKLNAGRDMSKYRQYMRDQITELLTNYGKIDILWYDFSFADYPTGKGRTDWGSEELLTLTRKLQPGILVNCRLDLTDDPCGWDFLTPEQINTSKCLQVGGRNVPWETCQTFSGSWGYYRDEQTWKSPYQLIAQLAKTVSCGGNLIMNVGPTGRGVIDERAEERLAAYAKWMEANGESIYGCGVAPAEFAAPAGTVLTWNASERRLFLHILEWPFKTLPIPFHERVSYAEFLHDGSEVKISVPRWKLTQHGDDKASITGLLQLPVQKPNVEVPVVELHLREGKAKL
;
A
#
# COMPACT_ATOMS: atom_id res chain seq x y z
N MET A 1 -7.47 5.09 -14.22
CA MET A 1 -6.53 5.98 -13.47
C MET A 1 -7.22 7.13 -12.74
N ALA A 2 -8.09 7.94 -13.40
CA ALA A 2 -8.64 9.17 -12.77
C ALA A 2 -9.28 8.96 -11.39
N TRP A 3 -10.11 7.93 -11.23
CA TRP A 3 -10.71 7.62 -9.95
C TRP A 3 -9.64 7.29 -8.87
N TRP A 4 -8.59 6.55 -9.23
CA TRP A 4 -7.59 6.07 -8.31
C TRP A 4 -6.67 7.21 -7.83
N THR A 5 -6.29 8.12 -8.74
CA THR A 5 -5.54 9.34 -8.39
C THR A 5 -6.39 10.36 -7.62
N HIS A 6 -7.71 10.30 -7.72
CA HIS A 6 -8.63 11.08 -6.90
C HIS A 6 -8.78 10.50 -5.49
N ASP A 7 -8.97 9.19 -5.39
CA ASP A 7 -9.37 8.50 -4.17
C ASP A 7 -8.24 8.37 -3.14
N ARG A 8 -6.99 8.33 -3.57
CA ARG A 8 -5.74 8.43 -2.78
C ARG A 8 -5.52 7.41 -1.67
N PHE A 9 -6.57 6.86 -1.03
CA PHE A 9 -6.47 6.07 0.18
C PHE A 9 -7.25 4.77 0.09
N GLY A 10 -6.59 3.62 0.33
CA GLY A 10 -7.16 2.29 0.26
C GLY A 10 -6.79 1.39 1.43
N MET A 11 -7.48 0.24 1.56
CA MET A 11 -7.21 -0.82 2.52
C MET A 11 -6.55 -2.01 1.82
N PHE A 12 -5.44 -2.49 2.36
CA PHE A 12 -4.90 -3.80 2.04
C PHE A 12 -5.34 -4.81 3.11
N ILE A 13 -5.67 -6.04 2.73
CA ILE A 13 -6.10 -7.07 3.68
C ILE A 13 -5.23 -8.30 3.46
N HIS A 14 -4.34 -8.61 4.42
CA HIS A 14 -3.55 -9.83 4.44
C HIS A 14 -4.23 -10.87 5.32
N PHE A 15 -4.85 -11.86 4.70
CA PHE A 15 -5.56 -12.93 5.38
C PHE A 15 -5.28 -14.29 4.73
N GLY A 16 -5.01 -15.32 5.53
CA GLY A 16 -4.66 -16.65 5.05
C GLY A 16 -4.46 -17.63 6.20
N LEU A 17 -3.86 -18.80 5.91
CA LEU A 17 -3.55 -19.81 6.94
C LEU A 17 -2.59 -19.28 8.00
N TYR A 18 -1.68 -18.39 7.61
CA TYR A 18 -0.73 -17.71 8.51
C TYR A 18 -1.41 -16.90 9.61
N SER A 19 -2.67 -16.48 9.42
CA SER A 19 -3.43 -15.80 10.48
C SER A 19 -3.69 -16.71 11.69
N LEU A 20 -3.76 -18.03 11.50
CA LEU A 20 -3.87 -19.00 12.59
C LEU A 20 -2.54 -19.13 13.34
N ALA A 21 -1.42 -19.07 12.62
CA ALA A 21 -0.09 -19.10 13.22
C ALA A 21 0.16 -17.89 14.12
N ALA A 22 -0.43 -16.74 13.76
CA ALA A 22 -0.35 -15.48 14.51
C ALA A 22 1.10 -14.99 14.76
N ARG A 23 1.99 -15.23 13.78
CA ARG A 23 3.42 -14.88 13.81
C ARG A 23 3.88 -14.36 12.44
N HIS A 24 3.11 -13.49 11.81
CA HIS A 24 3.18 -12.85 10.48
C HIS A 24 3.00 -13.81 9.27
N GLU A 25 2.90 -13.27 8.08
CA GLU A 25 2.57 -13.98 6.84
C GLU A 25 3.70 -14.86 6.28
N TRP A 26 4.95 -14.59 6.66
CA TRP A 26 6.11 -15.38 6.26
C TRP A 26 6.45 -16.53 7.21
N VAL A 27 5.61 -16.82 8.20
CA VAL A 27 5.86 -17.83 9.25
C VAL A 27 6.31 -19.18 8.69
N LYS A 28 5.69 -19.65 7.61
CA LYS A 28 6.05 -20.92 6.96
C LYS A 28 7.50 -20.95 6.46
N SER A 29 7.99 -19.81 5.94
CA SER A 29 9.35 -19.68 5.41
C SER A 29 10.37 -19.35 6.49
N VAL A 30 10.02 -18.47 7.44
CA VAL A 30 10.92 -18.07 8.53
C VAL A 30 11.19 -19.22 9.51
N GLU A 31 10.15 -20.01 9.83
CA GLU A 31 10.27 -21.18 10.74
C GLU A 31 10.55 -22.49 10.01
N PRO A 32 10.96 -22.52 8.75
CA PRO A 32 11.00 -23.58 7.73
C PRO A 32 10.04 -24.76 8.01
N ILE A 33 8.74 -24.48 8.07
CA ILE A 33 7.72 -25.48 8.39
C ILE A 33 7.47 -26.38 7.19
N ALA A 34 7.59 -27.68 7.35
CA ALA A 34 7.29 -28.66 6.30
C ALA A 34 5.82 -28.60 5.88
N ASP A 35 5.53 -28.89 4.60
CA ASP A 35 4.19 -28.75 4.02
C ASP A 35 3.14 -29.59 4.75
N ASP A 36 3.44 -30.86 5.05
CA ASP A 36 2.55 -31.77 5.77
C ASP A 36 2.25 -31.29 7.21
N VAL A 37 3.24 -30.70 7.87
CA VAL A 37 3.09 -30.11 9.22
C VAL A 37 2.25 -28.82 9.14
N TYR A 38 2.50 -27.98 8.14
CA TYR A 38 1.76 -26.73 7.94
C TYR A 38 0.29 -27.01 7.64
N ASP A 39 0.03 -27.96 6.74
CA ASP A 39 -1.31 -28.35 6.35
C ASP A 39 -2.08 -29.03 7.51
N ALA A 40 -1.42 -29.91 8.26
CA ALA A 40 -2.03 -30.55 9.42
C ALA A 40 -2.42 -29.55 10.50
N LYS A 41 -1.60 -28.50 10.70
CA LYS A 41 -1.85 -27.48 11.73
C LYS A 41 -2.84 -26.41 11.30
N TYR A 42 -2.70 -25.89 10.06
CA TYR A 42 -3.39 -24.67 9.65
C TYR A 42 -4.48 -24.91 8.62
N PHE A 43 -4.23 -25.66 7.53
CA PHE A 43 -5.24 -25.94 6.53
C PHE A 43 -6.43 -26.75 7.09
N ARG A 44 -6.14 -27.83 7.81
CA ARG A 44 -7.17 -28.69 8.43
C ARG A 44 -7.95 -28.01 9.57
N ASN A 45 -7.44 -26.93 10.11
CA ASN A 45 -8.06 -26.18 11.19
C ASN A 45 -8.54 -24.79 10.80
N PHE A 46 -8.45 -24.42 9.50
CA PHE A 46 -8.87 -23.11 9.05
C PHE A 46 -10.40 -22.97 9.13
N ASN A 47 -10.83 -22.22 10.13
CA ASN A 47 -12.25 -22.00 10.39
C ASN A 47 -12.46 -20.61 11.04
N PRO A 48 -12.39 -19.54 10.27
CA PRO A 48 -12.59 -18.16 10.76
C PRO A 48 -14.07 -17.89 11.07
N LYS A 49 -14.60 -18.52 12.11
CA LYS A 49 -16.03 -18.52 12.49
C LYS A 49 -16.64 -17.14 12.71
N ARG A 50 -15.82 -16.10 12.90
CA ARG A 50 -16.27 -14.73 13.12
C ARG A 50 -15.98 -13.80 11.94
N LEU A 51 -15.59 -14.38 10.79
CA LEU A 51 -15.38 -13.58 9.58
C LEU A 51 -16.69 -12.93 9.17
N ASP A 52 -16.64 -11.60 9.11
CA ASP A 52 -17.72 -10.75 8.61
C ASP A 52 -17.11 -9.70 7.66
N ALA A 53 -17.16 -9.99 6.36
CA ALA A 53 -16.65 -9.11 5.32
C ALA A 53 -17.37 -7.75 5.29
N LYS A 54 -18.65 -7.70 5.76
CA LYS A 54 -19.39 -6.43 5.87
C LYS A 54 -18.81 -5.54 6.97
N ALA A 55 -18.38 -6.14 8.09
CA ALA A 55 -17.68 -5.38 9.13
C ALA A 55 -16.35 -4.84 8.63
N TRP A 56 -15.58 -5.61 7.84
CA TRP A 56 -14.35 -5.13 7.21
C TRP A 56 -14.61 -3.94 6.27
N ALA A 57 -15.63 -4.06 5.40
CA ALA A 57 -15.99 -3.00 4.46
C ALA A 57 -16.44 -1.71 5.15
N LYS A 58 -17.26 -1.84 6.22
CA LYS A 58 -17.68 -0.68 7.03
C LYS A 58 -16.51 0.00 7.72
N ALA A 59 -15.57 -0.78 8.28
CA ALA A 59 -14.36 -0.22 8.90
C ALA A 59 -13.48 0.53 7.89
N ALA A 60 -13.30 -0.01 6.68
CA ALA A 60 -12.58 0.65 5.60
C ALA A 60 -13.25 1.97 5.20
N LYS A 61 -14.56 1.93 4.94
CA LYS A 61 -15.34 3.11 4.56
C LYS A 61 -15.33 4.20 5.64
N ALA A 62 -15.54 3.81 6.90
CA ALA A 62 -15.50 4.74 8.02
C ALA A 62 -14.13 5.41 8.17
N ALA A 63 -13.03 4.67 7.95
CA ALA A 63 -11.68 5.20 7.94
C ALA A 63 -11.39 6.15 6.75
N GLY A 64 -12.35 6.37 5.85
CA GLY A 64 -12.19 7.23 4.68
C GLY A 64 -11.54 6.54 3.48
N MET A 65 -11.34 5.23 3.51
CA MET A 65 -10.78 4.48 2.38
C MET A 65 -11.80 4.36 1.25
N LYS A 66 -11.34 4.36 -0.01
CA LYS A 66 -12.19 4.35 -1.21
C LYS A 66 -12.09 3.06 -2.02
N TYR A 67 -11.09 2.24 -1.74
CA TYR A 67 -10.88 0.95 -2.38
C TYR A 67 -10.22 -0.02 -1.40
N ALA A 68 -10.29 -1.30 -1.71
CA ALA A 68 -9.59 -2.32 -0.95
C ALA A 68 -9.01 -3.40 -1.86
N VAL A 69 -7.88 -3.98 -1.44
CA VAL A 69 -7.22 -5.11 -2.10
C VAL A 69 -7.11 -6.26 -1.11
N LEU A 70 -7.64 -7.43 -1.46
CA LEU A 70 -7.55 -8.65 -0.66
C LEU A 70 -6.46 -9.56 -1.19
N THR A 71 -5.63 -10.15 -0.34
CA THR A 71 -4.72 -11.24 -0.71
C THR A 71 -5.52 -12.49 -1.04
N THR A 72 -5.91 -12.64 -2.32
CA THR A 72 -6.70 -13.82 -2.76
C THR A 72 -5.90 -15.11 -2.66
N LYS A 73 -4.61 -15.05 -2.98
CA LYS A 73 -3.61 -16.10 -2.74
C LYS A 73 -2.29 -15.43 -2.33
N HIS A 74 -1.79 -15.70 -1.12
CA HIS A 74 -0.47 -15.29 -0.68
C HIS A 74 0.59 -16.38 -0.98
N HIS A 75 1.86 -16.16 -0.65
CA HIS A 75 3.00 -17.04 -0.96
C HIS A 75 2.82 -18.50 -0.50
N GLU A 76 2.01 -18.73 0.52
CA GLU A 76 1.70 -20.08 1.01
C GLU A 76 0.87 -20.95 0.05
N GLY A 77 0.36 -20.34 -1.06
CA GLY A 77 -0.40 -21.03 -2.10
C GLY A 77 -1.88 -21.25 -1.79
N PHE A 78 -2.35 -20.87 -0.59
CA PHE A 78 -3.73 -21.08 -0.17
C PHE A 78 -4.69 -20.09 -0.83
N CYS A 79 -5.70 -20.62 -1.52
CA CYS A 79 -6.71 -19.85 -2.24
C CYS A 79 -7.89 -19.48 -1.35
N LEU A 80 -8.20 -18.19 -1.24
CA LEU A 80 -9.37 -17.72 -0.47
C LEU A 80 -10.69 -17.84 -1.24
N TRP A 81 -10.68 -18.38 -2.45
CA TRP A 81 -11.87 -18.61 -3.31
C TRP A 81 -12.05 -20.07 -3.66
N ASP A 82 -13.22 -20.40 -4.24
CA ASP A 82 -13.55 -21.75 -4.72
C ASP A 82 -12.87 -22.05 -6.07
N SER A 83 -11.53 -22.07 -6.09
CA SER A 83 -10.75 -22.43 -7.27
C SER A 83 -11.10 -23.84 -7.77
N LYS A 84 -11.15 -24.01 -9.09
CA LYS A 84 -11.39 -25.31 -9.74
C LYS A 84 -10.08 -26.00 -10.15
N VAL A 85 -8.95 -25.31 -10.01
CA VAL A 85 -7.66 -25.85 -10.42
C VAL A 85 -6.78 -26.32 -9.25
N THR A 86 -7.27 -26.17 -8.02
CA THR A 86 -6.61 -26.69 -6.81
C THR A 86 -7.62 -27.02 -5.72
N ASP A 87 -7.28 -27.99 -4.89
CA ASP A 87 -8.01 -28.34 -3.67
C ASP A 87 -7.50 -27.59 -2.44
N TYR A 88 -6.38 -26.82 -2.56
CA TYR A 88 -5.80 -26.03 -1.49
C TYR A 88 -6.50 -24.66 -1.39
N LYS A 89 -7.75 -24.69 -0.94
CA LYS A 89 -8.68 -23.55 -0.96
C LYS A 89 -9.59 -23.50 0.25
N SER A 90 -10.15 -22.33 0.53
CA SER A 90 -10.98 -22.05 1.71
C SER A 90 -12.26 -22.90 1.76
N THR A 91 -12.84 -23.22 0.61
CA THR A 91 -14.05 -24.06 0.52
C THR A 91 -13.81 -25.53 0.87
N ASN A 92 -12.56 -26.00 0.86
CA ASN A 92 -12.17 -27.35 1.26
C ASN A 92 -11.67 -27.45 2.71
N THR A 93 -11.76 -26.36 3.46
CA THR A 93 -11.43 -26.31 4.89
C THR A 93 -12.72 -26.46 5.74
N PRO A 94 -12.62 -26.61 7.08
CA PRO A 94 -13.79 -26.58 7.97
C PRO A 94 -14.64 -25.31 7.88
N PHE A 95 -14.09 -24.22 7.32
CA PHE A 95 -14.83 -23.00 7.05
C PHE A 95 -15.82 -23.14 5.88
N GLY A 96 -15.44 -23.81 4.80
CA GLY A 96 -16.32 -24.21 3.71
C GLY A 96 -16.92 -23.08 2.88
N ARG A 97 -16.37 -21.85 2.94
CA ARG A 97 -16.93 -20.65 2.28
C ARG A 97 -15.91 -19.99 1.35
N ASP A 98 -16.42 -19.29 0.32
CA ASP A 98 -15.65 -18.46 -0.61
C ASP A 98 -15.47 -17.04 -0.03
N ILE A 99 -14.30 -16.78 0.52
CA ILE A 99 -13.97 -15.50 1.19
C ILE A 99 -13.86 -14.37 0.17
N VAL A 100 -13.38 -14.66 -1.05
CA VAL A 100 -13.28 -13.66 -2.11
C VAL A 100 -14.67 -13.18 -2.52
N ARG A 101 -15.64 -14.08 -2.62
CA ARG A 101 -17.04 -13.73 -2.91
C ARG A 101 -17.60 -12.79 -1.84
N GLU A 102 -17.44 -13.17 -0.58
CA GLU A 102 -17.93 -12.37 0.54
C GLU A 102 -17.28 -10.99 0.60
N PHE A 103 -15.97 -10.91 0.35
CA PHE A 103 -15.24 -9.66 0.26
C PHE A 103 -15.79 -8.76 -0.85
N VAL A 104 -15.89 -9.29 -2.07
CA VAL A 104 -16.37 -8.53 -3.23
C VAL A 104 -17.76 -7.97 -3.01
N ASP A 105 -18.68 -8.81 -2.54
CA ASP A 105 -20.07 -8.42 -2.33
C ASP A 105 -20.20 -7.36 -1.22
N ALA A 106 -19.46 -7.52 -0.12
CA ALA A 106 -19.49 -6.60 1.00
C ALA A 106 -18.90 -5.23 0.66
N PHE A 107 -17.73 -5.20 0.01
CA PHE A 107 -17.05 -3.93 -0.31
C PHE A 107 -17.80 -3.14 -1.38
N ARG A 108 -18.34 -3.81 -2.40
CA ARG A 108 -19.22 -3.16 -3.39
C ARG A 108 -20.50 -2.61 -2.78
N ALA A 109 -21.12 -3.33 -1.85
CA ALA A 109 -22.31 -2.85 -1.16
C ALA A 109 -22.07 -1.54 -0.38
N GLU A 110 -20.83 -1.33 0.09
CA GLU A 110 -20.43 -0.07 0.73
C GLU A 110 -19.95 1.01 -0.26
N GLY A 111 -19.96 0.72 -1.57
CA GLY A 111 -19.53 1.65 -2.63
C GLY A 111 -18.01 1.74 -2.80
N LEU A 112 -17.26 0.80 -2.23
CA LEU A 112 -15.81 0.73 -2.35
C LEU A 112 -15.41 -0.02 -3.61
N LYS A 113 -14.32 0.41 -4.26
CA LYS A 113 -13.73 -0.31 -5.37
C LYS A 113 -12.95 -1.53 -4.87
N VAL A 114 -12.90 -2.57 -5.70
CA VAL A 114 -12.41 -3.89 -5.31
C VAL A 114 -11.17 -4.24 -6.12
N GLY A 115 -10.11 -4.64 -5.41
CA GLY A 115 -8.89 -5.15 -5.98
C GLY A 115 -8.53 -6.52 -5.41
N PHE A 116 -7.74 -7.26 -6.17
CA PHE A 116 -7.17 -8.54 -5.78
C PHE A 116 -5.64 -8.45 -5.77
N TYR A 117 -5.03 -8.98 -4.73
CA TYR A 117 -3.62 -9.30 -4.70
C TYR A 117 -3.46 -10.77 -5.10
N TYR A 118 -2.45 -11.04 -5.91
CA TYR A 118 -2.09 -12.37 -6.33
C TYR A 118 -0.57 -12.56 -6.25
N SER A 119 -0.14 -13.51 -5.41
CA SER A 119 1.27 -13.88 -5.30
C SER A 119 1.73 -14.67 -6.50
N LEU A 120 2.84 -14.25 -7.12
CA LEU A 120 3.57 -15.02 -8.13
C LEU A 120 4.37 -16.16 -7.50
N LEU A 121 4.76 -16.02 -6.21
CA LEU A 121 5.29 -17.13 -5.42
C LEU A 121 4.18 -18.12 -5.06
N ASP A 122 4.54 -19.40 -5.00
CA ASP A 122 3.67 -20.44 -4.48
C ASP A 122 4.52 -21.55 -3.82
N TRP A 123 4.55 -21.53 -2.50
CA TRP A 123 5.33 -22.50 -1.73
C TRP A 123 4.70 -23.89 -1.66
N HIS A 124 3.44 -24.03 -2.10
CA HIS A 124 2.68 -25.27 -2.02
C HIS A 124 2.62 -26.03 -3.36
N HIS A 125 2.61 -25.29 -4.49
CA HIS A 125 2.41 -25.90 -5.80
C HIS A 125 3.56 -26.86 -6.16
N PRO A 126 3.27 -28.11 -6.58
CA PRO A 126 4.31 -29.13 -6.82
C PRO A 126 5.29 -28.78 -7.96
N ASP A 127 4.85 -28.03 -8.96
CA ASP A 127 5.67 -27.59 -10.10
C ASP A 127 6.37 -26.23 -9.91
N TYR A 128 6.08 -25.52 -8.78
CA TYR A 128 6.80 -24.30 -8.46
C TYR A 128 8.22 -24.60 -8.00
N THR A 129 9.23 -24.09 -8.71
CA THR A 129 10.64 -24.40 -8.40
C THR A 129 11.12 -23.68 -7.14
N VAL A 130 11.84 -24.42 -6.31
CA VAL A 130 12.47 -23.90 -5.08
C VAL A 130 13.58 -22.93 -5.45
N ASP A 131 13.59 -21.75 -4.88
CA ASP A 131 14.69 -20.79 -4.95
C ASP A 131 15.54 -20.81 -3.67
N LEU A 132 16.68 -20.08 -3.69
CA LEU A 132 17.65 -20.15 -2.60
C LEU A 132 17.21 -19.41 -1.33
N VAL A 133 16.37 -18.39 -1.44
CA VAL A 133 16.12 -17.44 -0.33
C VAL A 133 14.65 -17.26 0.04
N ASN A 134 13.72 -17.39 -0.91
CA ASN A 134 12.31 -17.06 -0.70
C ASN A 134 11.38 -18.26 -0.52
N HIS A 135 11.92 -19.47 -0.42
CA HIS A 135 11.14 -20.69 -0.25
C HIS A 135 11.36 -21.32 1.13
N PRO A 136 10.32 -21.92 1.79
CA PRO A 136 10.49 -22.61 3.07
C PRO A 136 11.58 -23.69 3.08
N ARG A 137 11.82 -24.32 1.92
CA ARG A 137 12.88 -25.33 1.72
C ARG A 137 14.22 -24.73 1.29
N LYS A 138 14.39 -23.42 1.46
CA LYS A 138 15.65 -22.74 1.16
C LYS A 138 16.79 -23.26 2.03
N GLY A 139 17.98 -23.30 1.45
CA GLY A 139 19.19 -23.67 2.20
C GLY A 139 19.92 -22.47 2.79
N LEU A 140 19.48 -21.23 2.51
CA LEU A 140 20.13 -19.98 2.89
C LEU A 140 19.20 -19.06 3.65
N SER A 141 19.69 -18.39 4.70
CA SER A 141 19.08 -17.14 5.17
C SER A 141 19.42 -16.00 4.22
N TRP A 142 18.62 -14.93 4.27
CA TRP A 142 18.88 -13.74 3.46
C TRP A 142 20.24 -13.12 3.78
N GLU A 143 20.59 -13.02 5.06
CA GLU A 143 21.85 -12.46 5.53
C GLU A 143 23.05 -13.26 5.02
N LEU A 144 22.98 -14.59 5.09
CA LEU A 144 24.03 -15.46 4.59
C LEU A 144 24.14 -15.37 3.07
N TYR A 145 23.01 -15.29 2.36
CA TYR A 145 23.00 -15.08 0.91
C TYR A 145 23.72 -13.79 0.52
N GLU A 146 23.37 -12.66 1.17
CA GLU A 146 24.02 -11.35 0.94
C GLU A 146 25.52 -11.41 1.21
N GLN A 147 25.94 -12.07 2.29
CA GLN A 147 27.34 -12.26 2.61
C GLN A 147 28.09 -13.07 1.52
N LEU A 148 27.49 -14.16 1.04
CA LEU A 148 28.11 -15.02 0.04
C LEU A 148 28.18 -14.37 -1.34
N ARG A 149 27.14 -13.65 -1.77
CA ARG A 149 27.08 -13.01 -3.09
C ARG A 149 28.02 -11.81 -3.23
N THR A 150 28.34 -11.15 -2.11
CA THR A 150 29.29 -10.01 -2.07
C THR A 150 30.71 -10.42 -1.71
N GLY A 151 30.94 -11.72 -1.46
CA GLY A 151 32.26 -12.26 -1.14
C GLY A 151 33.20 -12.33 -2.34
N PRO A 152 34.46 -12.80 -2.12
CA PRO A 152 35.51 -12.79 -3.16
C PRO A 152 35.26 -13.77 -4.30
N ASP A 153 34.49 -14.83 -4.09
CA ASP A 153 34.15 -15.85 -5.09
C ASP A 153 32.67 -16.30 -4.91
N PRO A 154 31.70 -15.49 -5.35
CA PRO A 154 30.27 -15.78 -5.16
C PRO A 154 29.83 -17.08 -5.85
N GLU A 155 30.37 -17.38 -7.02
CA GLU A 155 30.01 -18.58 -7.80
C GLU A 155 30.36 -19.86 -7.03
N LYS A 156 31.56 -19.93 -6.49
CA LYS A 156 32.02 -21.08 -5.69
C LYS A 156 31.25 -21.17 -4.37
N ALA A 157 31.02 -20.03 -3.70
CA ALA A 157 30.36 -19.98 -2.41
C ALA A 157 28.87 -20.40 -2.50
N LEU A 158 28.16 -20.00 -3.57
CA LEU A 158 26.75 -20.33 -3.78
C LEU A 158 26.51 -21.70 -4.44
N LYS A 159 27.53 -22.31 -5.03
CA LYS A 159 27.40 -23.58 -5.75
C LYS A 159 26.72 -24.69 -4.92
N PRO A 160 27.12 -24.99 -3.68
CA PRO A 160 26.47 -26.06 -2.89
C PRO A 160 24.96 -25.87 -2.73
N TYR A 161 24.53 -24.63 -2.55
CA TYR A 161 23.11 -24.27 -2.38
C TYR A 161 22.34 -24.38 -3.70
N ARG A 162 22.94 -23.95 -4.82
CA ARG A 162 22.38 -24.16 -6.17
C ARG A 162 22.22 -25.64 -6.49
N ASP A 163 23.23 -26.47 -6.18
CA ASP A 163 23.17 -27.92 -6.38
C ASP A 163 22.07 -28.58 -5.53
N ALA A 164 21.86 -28.10 -4.30
CA ALA A 164 20.77 -28.54 -3.43
C ALA A 164 19.39 -28.14 -3.99
N ALA A 165 19.23 -26.89 -4.43
CA ALA A 165 18.00 -26.41 -5.06
C ALA A 165 17.70 -27.19 -6.36
N ALA A 166 18.70 -27.47 -7.19
CA ALA A 166 18.56 -28.27 -8.41
C ALA A 166 18.00 -29.67 -8.11
N LYS A 167 18.45 -30.30 -7.03
CA LYS A 167 17.91 -31.61 -6.59
C LYS A 167 16.45 -31.54 -6.17
N LEU A 168 16.08 -30.48 -5.45
CA LEU A 168 14.68 -30.24 -5.04
C LEU A 168 13.79 -29.92 -6.24
N ASN A 169 14.35 -29.35 -7.30
CA ASN A 169 13.65 -28.97 -8.51
C ASN A 169 13.58 -30.07 -9.58
N ALA A 170 14.22 -31.21 -9.33
CA ALA A 170 14.14 -32.36 -10.25
C ALA A 170 12.70 -32.82 -10.45
N GLY A 171 12.22 -32.76 -11.70
CA GLY A 171 10.85 -33.14 -12.07
C GLY A 171 9.80 -32.04 -11.91
N ARG A 172 10.15 -30.84 -11.39
CA ARG A 172 9.25 -29.68 -11.37
C ARG A 172 9.25 -28.99 -12.73
N ASP A 173 8.09 -28.49 -13.14
CA ASP A 173 7.88 -27.86 -14.44
C ASP A 173 7.18 -26.51 -14.31
N MET A 174 7.93 -25.42 -14.38
CA MET A 174 7.40 -24.05 -14.32
C MET A 174 6.40 -23.74 -15.44
N SER A 175 6.40 -24.48 -16.55
CA SER A 175 5.38 -24.27 -17.60
C SER A 175 3.98 -24.66 -17.12
N LYS A 176 3.87 -25.72 -16.31
CA LYS A 176 2.62 -26.14 -15.67
C LYS A 176 2.19 -25.12 -14.61
N TYR A 177 3.15 -24.60 -13.84
CA TYR A 177 2.86 -23.54 -12.88
C TYR A 177 2.39 -22.26 -13.57
N ARG A 178 2.99 -21.84 -14.70
CA ARG A 178 2.48 -20.71 -15.49
C ARG A 178 1.05 -20.93 -15.98
N GLN A 179 0.71 -22.15 -16.42
CA GLN A 179 -0.66 -22.47 -16.82
C GLN A 179 -1.62 -22.36 -15.62
N TYR A 180 -1.25 -22.92 -14.48
CA TYR A 180 -1.99 -22.82 -13.24
C TYR A 180 -2.27 -21.34 -12.84
N MET A 181 -1.27 -20.46 -12.92
CA MET A 181 -1.47 -19.02 -12.69
C MET A 181 -2.49 -18.41 -13.64
N ARG A 182 -2.38 -18.72 -14.95
CA ARG A 182 -3.33 -18.20 -15.95
C ARG A 182 -4.77 -18.67 -15.68
N ASP A 183 -4.94 -19.91 -15.30
CA ASP A 183 -6.24 -20.47 -14.99
C ASP A 183 -6.83 -19.80 -13.73
N GLN A 184 -6.05 -19.60 -12.69
CA GLN A 184 -6.48 -18.90 -11.48
C GLN A 184 -6.81 -17.42 -11.74
N ILE A 185 -6.01 -16.71 -12.53
CA ILE A 185 -6.32 -15.32 -12.91
C ILE A 185 -7.59 -15.26 -13.76
N THR A 186 -7.81 -16.25 -14.62
CA THR A 186 -9.08 -16.36 -15.36
C THR A 186 -10.26 -16.50 -14.43
N GLU A 187 -10.19 -17.40 -13.44
CA GLU A 187 -11.24 -17.54 -12.42
C GLU A 187 -11.52 -16.23 -11.68
N LEU A 188 -10.47 -15.59 -11.18
CA LEU A 188 -10.59 -14.36 -10.39
C LEU A 188 -11.17 -13.19 -11.20
N LEU A 189 -10.82 -13.07 -12.47
CA LEU A 189 -11.27 -11.97 -13.33
C LEU A 189 -12.58 -12.24 -14.08
N THR A 190 -13.12 -13.46 -14.02
CA THR A 190 -14.40 -13.80 -14.68
C THR A 190 -15.53 -14.07 -13.70
N ASN A 191 -15.23 -14.63 -12.52
CA ASN A 191 -16.28 -15.12 -11.62
C ASN A 191 -16.83 -14.07 -10.64
N TYR A 192 -16.13 -12.94 -10.47
CA TYR A 192 -16.43 -11.93 -9.43
C TYR A 192 -16.90 -10.58 -10.00
N GLY A 193 -17.22 -10.51 -11.30
CA GLY A 193 -17.65 -9.30 -11.97
C GLY A 193 -16.46 -8.32 -12.16
N LYS A 194 -16.74 -7.02 -12.16
CA LYS A 194 -15.69 -6.01 -12.39
C LYS A 194 -14.70 -5.97 -11.23
N ILE A 195 -13.41 -6.07 -11.55
CA ILE A 195 -12.30 -5.89 -10.61
C ILE A 195 -11.55 -4.61 -11.02
N ASP A 196 -11.30 -3.73 -10.05
CA ASP A 196 -10.73 -2.42 -10.32
C ASP A 196 -9.19 -2.42 -10.30
N ILE A 197 -8.58 -3.30 -9.48
CA ILE A 197 -7.11 -3.42 -9.33
C ILE A 197 -6.73 -4.90 -9.31
N LEU A 198 -5.67 -5.27 -10.03
CA LEU A 198 -4.94 -6.52 -9.84
C LEU A 198 -3.52 -6.20 -9.41
N TRP A 199 -3.21 -6.55 -8.18
CA TRP A 199 -1.95 -6.33 -7.52
C TRP A 199 -1.13 -7.64 -7.51
N TYR A 200 -0.27 -7.82 -8.52
CA TYR A 200 0.68 -8.93 -8.56
C TYR A 200 1.80 -8.71 -7.54
N ASP A 201 2.41 -9.79 -7.06
CA ASP A 201 3.50 -9.66 -6.12
C ASP A 201 4.63 -10.65 -6.37
N PHE A 202 5.82 -10.13 -6.18
CA PHE A 202 7.08 -10.83 -6.01
C PHE A 202 7.82 -11.26 -7.29
N SER A 203 8.46 -10.30 -7.97
CA SER A 203 9.54 -10.58 -8.93
C SER A 203 10.89 -10.25 -8.31
N PHE A 204 11.90 -11.13 -8.50
CA PHE A 204 13.22 -11.05 -7.88
C PHE A 204 14.30 -11.68 -8.79
N ALA A 205 14.31 -11.28 -10.06
CA ALA A 205 15.20 -11.82 -11.09
C ALA A 205 16.70 -11.66 -10.80
N ASP A 206 17.05 -10.66 -9.98
CA ASP A 206 18.46 -10.33 -9.67
C ASP A 206 19.16 -11.33 -8.75
N TYR A 207 18.41 -12.33 -8.21
CA TYR A 207 18.98 -13.36 -7.34
C TYR A 207 19.33 -14.64 -8.11
N PRO A 208 20.39 -15.36 -7.72
CA PRO A 208 20.63 -16.70 -8.23
C PRO A 208 19.43 -17.60 -7.92
N THR A 209 18.90 -18.29 -8.94
CA THR A 209 17.61 -19.00 -8.90
C THR A 209 16.41 -18.09 -8.61
N GLY A 210 16.59 -16.77 -8.71
CA GLY A 210 15.50 -15.79 -8.69
C GLY A 210 14.54 -16.00 -9.86
N LYS A 211 13.41 -15.33 -9.79
CA LYS A 211 12.37 -15.41 -10.81
C LYS A 211 11.94 -14.02 -11.25
N GLY A 212 11.80 -13.86 -12.55
CA GLY A 212 11.41 -12.62 -13.19
C GLY A 212 10.43 -12.87 -14.34
N ARG A 213 10.34 -11.90 -15.24
CA ARG A 213 9.36 -11.87 -16.33
C ARG A 213 9.25 -13.16 -17.15
N THR A 214 10.39 -13.83 -17.43
CA THR A 214 10.40 -15.06 -18.20
C THR A 214 9.84 -16.25 -17.41
N ASP A 215 10.16 -16.33 -16.12
CA ASP A 215 9.66 -17.40 -15.25
C ASP A 215 8.16 -17.34 -15.07
N TRP A 216 7.61 -16.13 -14.98
CA TRP A 216 6.17 -15.91 -14.81
C TRP A 216 5.41 -15.97 -16.15
N GLY A 217 6.07 -15.75 -17.29
CA GLY A 217 5.39 -15.43 -18.55
C GLY A 217 4.61 -14.13 -18.42
N SER A 218 5.29 -13.08 -17.94
CA SER A 218 4.65 -11.83 -17.50
C SER A 218 3.88 -11.11 -18.60
N GLU A 219 4.39 -11.09 -19.83
CA GLU A 219 3.72 -10.49 -20.99
C GLU A 219 2.40 -11.19 -21.32
N GLU A 220 2.41 -12.53 -21.27
CA GLU A 220 1.22 -13.34 -21.52
C GLU A 220 0.19 -13.15 -20.40
N LEU A 221 0.67 -13.10 -19.16
CA LEU A 221 -0.19 -12.91 -17.98
C LEU A 221 -0.84 -11.52 -17.97
N LEU A 222 -0.06 -10.47 -18.30
CA LEU A 222 -0.59 -9.10 -18.46
C LEU A 222 -1.58 -9.02 -19.62
N THR A 223 -1.27 -9.62 -20.76
CA THR A 223 -2.17 -9.68 -21.92
C THR A 223 -3.49 -10.34 -21.59
N LEU A 224 -3.45 -11.46 -20.89
CA LEU A 224 -4.64 -12.15 -20.40
C LEU A 224 -5.45 -11.25 -19.46
N THR A 225 -4.79 -10.60 -18.51
CA THR A 225 -5.42 -9.68 -17.55
C THR A 225 -6.16 -8.55 -18.25
N ARG A 226 -5.51 -7.87 -19.20
CA ARG A 226 -6.10 -6.78 -19.99
C ARG A 226 -7.23 -7.26 -20.90
N LYS A 227 -7.11 -8.46 -21.46
CA LYS A 227 -8.17 -9.08 -22.27
C LYS A 227 -9.44 -9.36 -21.46
N LEU A 228 -9.28 -9.90 -20.26
CA LEU A 228 -10.41 -10.26 -19.39
C LEU A 228 -11.05 -9.00 -18.78
N GLN A 229 -10.25 -8.01 -18.39
CA GLN A 229 -10.73 -6.77 -17.79
C GLN A 229 -9.95 -5.55 -18.33
N PRO A 230 -10.34 -4.96 -19.47
CA PRO A 230 -9.57 -3.89 -20.14
C PRO A 230 -9.32 -2.63 -19.28
N GLY A 231 -10.19 -2.37 -18.31
CA GLY A 231 -10.10 -1.19 -17.43
C GLY A 231 -9.44 -1.43 -16.07
N ILE A 232 -8.92 -2.64 -15.82
CA ILE A 232 -8.28 -2.99 -14.56
C ILE A 232 -6.93 -2.28 -14.43
N LEU A 233 -6.60 -1.80 -13.22
CA LEU A 233 -5.28 -1.26 -12.91
C LEU A 233 -4.34 -2.39 -12.48
N VAL A 234 -3.12 -2.39 -13.00
CA VAL A 234 -2.10 -3.39 -12.71
C VAL A 234 -0.84 -2.71 -12.19
N ASN A 235 -0.28 -3.20 -11.10
CA ASN A 235 0.94 -2.69 -10.51
C ASN A 235 2.21 -3.13 -11.28
N CYS A 236 3.39 -2.64 -10.87
CA CYS A 236 4.67 -2.87 -11.55
C CYS A 236 5.35 -4.21 -11.23
N ARG A 237 4.74 -5.10 -10.43
CA ARG A 237 5.45 -6.27 -9.89
C ARG A 237 5.48 -7.51 -10.80
N LEU A 238 5.11 -7.35 -12.09
CA LEU A 238 5.30 -8.38 -13.11
C LEU A 238 6.71 -8.36 -13.75
N ASP A 239 7.63 -7.54 -13.25
CA ASP A 239 8.97 -7.37 -13.84
C ASP A 239 8.93 -6.85 -15.29
N LEU A 240 8.01 -5.92 -15.57
CA LEU A 240 7.82 -5.25 -16.86
C LEU A 240 8.02 -3.74 -16.74
N THR A 241 8.91 -3.30 -15.86
CA THR A 241 9.11 -1.87 -15.53
C THR A 241 9.77 -1.08 -16.66
N ASP A 242 10.43 -1.74 -17.59
CA ASP A 242 11.01 -1.20 -18.82
C ASP A 242 9.98 -1.00 -19.94
N ASP A 243 8.80 -1.64 -19.85
CA ASP A 243 7.70 -1.47 -20.78
C ASP A 243 6.74 -0.37 -20.29
N PRO A 244 6.55 0.73 -21.02
CA PRO A 244 5.61 1.80 -20.64
C PRO A 244 4.15 1.33 -20.50
N CYS A 245 3.78 0.20 -21.14
CA CYS A 245 2.47 -0.41 -21.07
C CYS A 245 2.40 -1.59 -20.08
N GLY A 246 3.53 -1.95 -19.46
CA GLY A 246 3.68 -3.12 -18.60
C GLY A 246 3.02 -2.97 -17.22
N TRP A 247 2.63 -1.76 -16.85
CA TRP A 247 2.05 -1.42 -15.55
C TRP A 247 1.31 -0.08 -15.58
N ASP A 248 0.48 0.19 -14.57
CA ASP A 248 -0.25 1.45 -14.40
C ASP A 248 0.33 2.30 -13.26
N PHE A 249 0.90 1.68 -12.22
CA PHE A 249 1.46 2.38 -11.07
C PHE A 249 2.61 1.60 -10.40
N LEU A 250 3.56 2.34 -9.84
CA LEU A 250 4.64 1.76 -9.02
C LEU A 250 4.17 1.46 -7.60
N THR A 251 4.79 0.47 -6.97
CA THR A 251 4.45 0.05 -5.60
C THR A 251 5.67 0.01 -4.68
N PRO A 252 6.21 1.19 -4.26
CA PRO A 252 7.25 1.24 -3.24
C PRO A 252 6.69 0.69 -1.92
N GLU A 253 7.38 -0.31 -1.38
CA GLU A 253 6.95 -1.00 -0.17
C GLU A 253 7.62 -0.39 1.07
N GLN A 254 6.82 -0.01 2.06
CA GLN A 254 7.28 0.55 3.34
C GLN A 254 8.18 1.79 3.20
N ILE A 255 8.20 2.43 2.03
CA ILE A 255 9.04 3.59 1.76
C ILE A 255 8.21 4.87 1.94
N ASN A 256 8.76 5.81 2.70
CA ASN A 256 8.25 7.17 2.81
C ASN A 256 9.04 8.07 1.86
N THR A 257 8.44 8.43 0.74
CA THR A 257 9.07 9.32 -0.23
C THR A 257 8.87 10.78 0.19
N SER A 258 9.86 11.63 -0.09
CA SER A 258 9.77 13.09 0.07
C SER A 258 9.59 13.81 -1.27
N LYS A 259 9.50 13.06 -2.37
CA LYS A 259 9.40 13.58 -3.75
C LYS A 259 8.51 12.67 -4.59
N CYS A 260 7.98 13.21 -5.69
CA CYS A 260 7.32 12.41 -6.72
C CYS A 260 8.25 11.31 -7.22
N LEU A 261 7.73 10.11 -7.43
CA LEU A 261 8.47 9.06 -8.10
C LEU A 261 8.56 9.32 -9.60
N GLN A 262 9.71 9.04 -10.18
CA GLN A 262 9.98 9.27 -11.60
C GLN A 262 10.56 8.02 -12.25
N VAL A 263 10.16 7.80 -13.50
CA VAL A 263 10.76 6.82 -14.41
C VAL A 263 11.16 7.56 -15.68
N GLY A 264 12.42 7.45 -16.08
CA GLY A 264 12.93 8.19 -17.23
C GLY A 264 12.76 9.73 -17.14
N GLY A 265 12.83 10.30 -15.93
CA GLY A 265 12.65 11.74 -15.67
C GLY A 265 11.20 12.24 -15.71
N ARG A 266 10.22 11.35 -15.83
CA ARG A 266 8.78 11.68 -15.81
C ARG A 266 8.14 11.22 -14.52
N ASN A 267 7.30 12.08 -13.93
CA ASN A 267 6.48 11.68 -12.77
C ASN A 267 5.53 10.56 -13.19
N VAL A 268 5.46 9.51 -12.38
CA VAL A 268 4.61 8.35 -12.62
C VAL A 268 3.63 8.16 -11.47
N PRO A 269 2.46 7.55 -11.72
CA PRO A 269 1.55 7.14 -10.66
C PRO A 269 2.21 6.11 -9.74
N TRP A 270 1.97 6.21 -8.44
CA TRP A 270 2.52 5.28 -7.46
C TRP A 270 1.65 5.15 -6.22
N GLU A 271 1.77 4.01 -5.57
CA GLU A 271 1.06 3.68 -4.35
C GLU A 271 2.04 3.08 -3.35
N THR A 272 2.23 3.68 -2.19
CA THR A 272 2.99 3.01 -1.13
C THR A 272 2.08 2.06 -0.37
N CYS A 273 2.51 0.81 -0.26
CA CYS A 273 1.86 -0.16 0.61
C CYS A 273 2.54 -0.13 1.99
N GLN A 274 1.73 0.04 3.02
CA GLN A 274 2.18 0.29 4.39
C GLN A 274 1.41 -0.56 5.39
N THR A 275 2.00 -0.78 6.55
CA THR A 275 1.39 -1.52 7.67
C THR A 275 1.16 -0.61 8.86
N PHE A 276 0.20 -0.97 9.71
CA PHE A 276 0.04 -0.33 11.03
C PHE A 276 1.18 -0.67 12.00
N SER A 277 1.86 -1.79 11.75
CA SER A 277 2.93 -2.33 12.59
C SER A 277 4.08 -2.86 11.74
N GLY A 278 4.88 -3.78 12.24
CA GLY A 278 5.96 -4.45 11.51
C GLY A 278 5.54 -5.67 10.68
N SER A 279 4.24 -6.01 10.63
CA SER A 279 3.73 -7.24 10.00
C SER A 279 2.59 -6.94 9.02
N TRP A 280 2.53 -7.69 7.91
CA TRP A 280 1.38 -7.70 7.00
C TRP A 280 0.27 -8.61 7.50
N GLY A 281 0.57 -9.86 7.80
CA GLY A 281 -0.36 -10.81 8.40
C GLY A 281 -0.54 -10.58 9.90
N TYR A 282 -1.58 -11.19 10.47
CA TYR A 282 -1.81 -11.11 11.90
C TYR A 282 -0.61 -11.63 12.70
N TYR A 283 -0.10 -10.77 13.60
CA TYR A 283 0.93 -11.13 14.57
C TYR A 283 0.47 -10.73 15.96
N ARG A 284 0.16 -11.73 16.80
CA ARG A 284 -0.41 -11.52 18.13
C ARG A 284 0.53 -10.73 19.04
N ASP A 285 1.81 -11.04 18.99
CA ASP A 285 2.82 -10.50 19.90
C ASP A 285 3.55 -9.26 19.30
N GLU A 286 3.01 -8.69 18.20
CA GLU A 286 3.53 -7.49 17.57
C GLU A 286 3.44 -6.26 18.48
N GLN A 287 4.54 -5.50 18.60
CA GLN A 287 4.65 -4.35 19.49
C GLN A 287 5.02 -3.05 18.76
N THR A 288 5.35 -3.10 17.49
CA THR A 288 5.83 -1.93 16.73
C THR A 288 4.71 -1.11 16.08
N TRP A 289 3.62 -0.92 16.79
CA TRP A 289 2.45 -0.22 16.28
C TRP A 289 2.70 1.28 16.13
N LYS A 290 2.46 1.80 14.92
CA LYS A 290 2.51 3.23 14.63
C LYS A 290 1.41 3.98 15.39
N SER A 291 1.71 5.18 15.85
CA SER A 291 0.69 6.06 16.46
C SER A 291 -0.26 6.64 15.41
N PRO A 292 -1.47 7.09 15.81
CA PRO A 292 -2.39 7.80 14.91
C PRO A 292 -1.73 8.99 14.19
N TYR A 293 -0.92 9.77 14.91
CA TYR A 293 -0.16 10.87 14.31
C TYR A 293 0.79 10.39 13.19
N GLN A 294 1.56 9.33 13.42
CA GLN A 294 2.49 8.80 12.41
C GLN A 294 1.76 8.35 11.15
N LEU A 295 0.62 7.72 11.31
CA LEU A 295 -0.20 7.19 10.22
C LEU A 295 -0.83 8.32 9.39
N ILE A 296 -1.43 9.31 10.03
CA ILE A 296 -2.06 10.46 9.36
C ILE A 296 -1.00 11.33 8.69
N ALA A 297 0.14 11.58 9.37
CA ALA A 297 1.26 12.30 8.77
C ALA A 297 1.82 11.57 7.54
N GLN A 298 1.84 10.23 7.55
CA GLN A 298 2.25 9.43 6.42
C GLN A 298 1.29 9.58 5.23
N LEU A 299 -0.04 9.57 5.47
CA LEU A 299 -1.04 9.81 4.43
C LEU A 299 -0.86 11.21 3.80
N ALA A 300 -0.77 12.26 4.62
CA ALA A 300 -0.57 13.63 4.15
C ALA A 300 0.72 13.77 3.32
N LYS A 301 1.85 13.22 3.81
CA LYS A 301 3.13 13.22 3.09
C LYS A 301 3.03 12.47 1.75
N THR A 302 2.39 11.31 1.73
CA THR A 302 2.22 10.50 0.52
C THR A 302 1.46 11.28 -0.55
N VAL A 303 0.31 11.89 -0.18
CA VAL A 303 -0.51 12.67 -1.11
C VAL A 303 0.20 13.94 -1.56
N SER A 304 0.94 14.62 -0.67
CA SER A 304 1.73 15.81 -1.03
C SER A 304 2.82 15.52 -2.08
N CYS A 305 3.24 14.27 -2.20
CA CYS A 305 4.16 13.76 -3.23
C CYS A 305 3.46 13.11 -4.43
N GLY A 306 2.13 13.24 -4.53
CA GLY A 306 1.33 12.73 -5.66
C GLY A 306 1.04 11.23 -5.61
N GLY A 307 1.35 10.55 -4.50
CA GLY A 307 1.12 9.12 -4.32
C GLY A 307 -0.23 8.76 -3.72
N ASN A 308 -0.57 7.48 -3.82
CA ASN A 308 -1.64 6.84 -3.07
C ASN A 308 -1.06 6.08 -1.87
N LEU A 309 -1.85 5.94 -0.82
CA LEU A 309 -1.54 5.10 0.33
C LEU A 309 -2.52 3.93 0.39
N ILE A 310 -1.99 2.70 0.38
CA ILE A 310 -2.77 1.51 0.74
C ILE A 310 -2.28 0.98 2.09
N MET A 311 -3.17 1.02 3.08
CA MET A 311 -2.86 0.69 4.48
C MET A 311 -3.36 -0.69 4.83
N ASN A 312 -2.48 -1.53 5.38
CA ASN A 312 -2.76 -2.93 5.61
C ASN A 312 -3.42 -3.22 6.96
N VAL A 313 -4.37 -4.15 6.93
CA VAL A 313 -4.88 -4.87 8.10
C VAL A 313 -4.60 -6.36 7.96
N GLY A 314 -4.22 -7.02 9.06
CA GLY A 314 -4.07 -8.47 9.14
C GLY A 314 -5.15 -9.05 10.06
N PRO A 315 -6.30 -9.54 9.54
CA PRO A 315 -7.33 -10.14 10.38
C PRO A 315 -6.82 -11.36 11.14
N THR A 316 -7.33 -11.54 12.34
CA THR A 316 -6.99 -12.67 13.22
C THR A 316 -7.44 -14.01 12.62
N GLY A 317 -6.95 -15.14 13.12
CA GLY A 317 -7.40 -16.46 12.72
C GLY A 317 -8.90 -16.73 12.92
N ARG A 318 -9.64 -15.84 13.59
CA ARG A 318 -11.10 -15.86 13.69
C ARG A 318 -11.79 -15.04 12.60
N GLY A 319 -11.04 -14.28 11.78
CA GLY A 319 -11.55 -13.44 10.70
C GLY A 319 -12.02 -12.06 11.15
N VAL A 320 -11.64 -11.60 12.34
CA VAL A 320 -11.93 -10.23 12.82
C VAL A 320 -10.69 -9.36 12.68
N ILE A 321 -10.86 -8.08 12.40
CA ILE A 321 -9.76 -7.11 12.44
C ILE A 321 -9.24 -7.05 13.89
N ASP A 322 -7.92 -6.96 14.05
CA ASP A 322 -7.27 -6.81 15.36
C ASP A 322 -7.72 -5.50 16.02
N GLU A 323 -8.04 -5.52 17.31
CA GLU A 323 -8.51 -4.35 18.05
C GLU A 323 -7.53 -3.17 17.98
N ARG A 324 -6.21 -3.46 17.94
CA ARG A 324 -5.16 -2.44 17.78
C ARG A 324 -5.22 -1.77 16.40
N ALA A 325 -5.61 -2.51 15.37
CA ALA A 325 -5.87 -1.96 14.04
C ALA A 325 -7.19 -1.19 13.99
N GLU A 326 -8.25 -1.67 14.69
CA GLU A 326 -9.53 -0.97 14.80
C GLU A 326 -9.38 0.41 15.43
N GLU A 327 -8.58 0.55 16.50
CA GLU A 327 -8.26 1.85 17.12
C GLU A 327 -7.64 2.84 16.12
N ARG A 328 -6.74 2.37 15.25
CA ARG A 328 -6.07 3.21 14.25
C ARG A 328 -6.98 3.55 13.08
N LEU A 329 -7.85 2.63 12.68
CA LEU A 329 -8.91 2.90 11.70
C LEU A 329 -9.89 3.95 12.24
N ALA A 330 -10.24 3.88 13.52
CA ALA A 330 -11.09 4.89 14.17
C ALA A 330 -10.41 6.27 14.23
N ALA A 331 -9.10 6.31 14.44
CA ALA A 331 -8.34 7.57 14.38
C ALA A 331 -8.32 8.16 12.95
N TYR A 332 -8.15 7.33 11.92
CA TYR A 332 -8.32 7.77 10.53
C TYR A 332 -9.74 8.28 10.28
N ALA A 333 -10.77 7.55 10.74
CA ALA A 333 -12.17 7.94 10.56
C ALA A 333 -12.43 9.36 11.10
N LYS A 334 -12.04 9.60 12.36
CA LYS A 334 -12.18 10.91 13.01
C LYS A 334 -11.44 12.03 12.24
N TRP A 335 -10.22 11.75 11.78
CA TRP A 335 -9.43 12.75 11.07
C TRP A 335 -9.95 13.01 9.66
N MET A 336 -10.31 11.96 8.92
CA MET A 336 -10.82 12.05 7.54
C MET A 336 -12.20 12.70 7.47
N GLU A 337 -13.06 12.53 8.47
CA GLU A 337 -14.35 13.23 8.57
C GLU A 337 -14.16 14.75 8.53
N ALA A 338 -13.17 15.26 9.23
CA ALA A 338 -12.92 16.70 9.34
C ALA A 338 -11.95 17.24 8.28
N ASN A 339 -11.05 16.42 7.75
CA ASN A 339 -9.93 16.88 6.92
C ASN A 339 -9.82 16.17 5.56
N GLY A 340 -10.75 15.27 5.21
CA GLY A 340 -10.66 14.44 4.01
C GLY A 340 -10.59 15.22 2.71
N GLU A 341 -11.11 16.43 2.64
CA GLU A 341 -11.04 17.34 1.49
C GLU A 341 -9.57 17.71 1.15
N SER A 342 -8.68 17.65 2.12
CA SER A 342 -7.25 17.88 1.91
C SER A 342 -6.50 16.67 1.30
N ILE A 343 -7.19 15.54 1.14
CA ILE A 343 -6.66 14.27 0.62
C ILE A 343 -7.27 13.93 -0.73
N TYR A 344 -8.62 13.84 -0.81
CA TYR A 344 -9.29 13.43 -2.04
C TYR A 344 -9.15 14.48 -3.14
N GLY A 345 -8.83 14.04 -4.36
CA GLY A 345 -8.61 14.93 -5.49
C GLY A 345 -7.34 15.79 -5.37
N CYS A 346 -6.59 15.64 -4.27
CA CYS A 346 -5.37 16.38 -4.02
C CYS A 346 -4.12 15.66 -4.54
N GLY A 347 -3.05 16.43 -4.68
CA GLY A 347 -1.72 15.96 -5.08
C GLY A 347 -0.66 17.00 -4.79
N VAL A 348 0.37 17.02 -5.63
CA VAL A 348 1.53 17.91 -5.48
C VAL A 348 1.13 19.37 -5.66
N ALA A 349 1.53 20.23 -4.73
CA ALA A 349 1.35 21.65 -4.85
C ALA A 349 2.24 22.24 -5.99
N PRO A 350 1.78 23.28 -6.72
CA PRO A 350 2.62 24.00 -7.64
C PRO A 350 3.92 24.51 -7.01
N ALA A 351 5.00 24.53 -7.80
CA ALA A 351 6.37 24.84 -7.31
C ALA A 351 6.50 26.21 -6.63
N GLU A 352 5.62 27.15 -6.99
CA GLU A 352 5.58 28.48 -6.38
C GLU A 352 5.07 28.49 -4.92
N PHE A 353 4.50 27.39 -4.44
CA PHE A 353 4.07 27.21 -3.05
C PHE A 353 5.05 26.31 -2.32
N ALA A 354 6.10 26.88 -1.77
CA ALA A 354 7.06 26.12 -0.97
C ALA A 354 6.51 25.85 0.43
N ALA A 355 6.42 24.57 0.82
CA ALA A 355 5.95 24.19 2.15
C ALA A 355 6.93 24.72 3.23
N PRO A 356 6.42 25.40 4.27
CA PRO A 356 7.24 25.75 5.43
C PRO A 356 7.84 24.52 6.13
N ALA A 357 8.93 24.70 6.85
CA ALA A 357 9.52 23.64 7.67
C ALA A 357 8.48 23.06 8.65
N GLY A 358 8.51 21.74 8.84
CA GLY A 358 7.55 21.03 9.69
C GLY A 358 6.14 20.90 9.11
N THR A 359 5.96 21.17 7.81
CA THR A 359 4.66 21.07 7.13
C THR A 359 4.75 20.36 5.79
N VAL A 360 3.60 19.98 5.23
CA VAL A 360 3.47 19.58 3.82
C VAL A 360 2.25 20.25 3.20
N LEU A 361 2.28 20.42 1.88
CA LEU A 361 1.17 20.99 1.10
C LEU A 361 0.51 19.94 0.22
N THR A 362 -0.81 19.94 0.21
CA THR A 362 -1.60 19.22 -0.80
C THR A 362 -2.42 20.19 -1.62
N TRP A 363 -2.63 19.88 -2.88
CA TRP A 363 -3.25 20.75 -3.86
C TRP A 363 -4.37 20.06 -4.61
N ASN A 364 -5.59 20.60 -4.51
CA ASN A 364 -6.69 20.24 -5.40
C ASN A 364 -6.69 21.16 -6.61
N ALA A 365 -6.19 20.65 -7.75
CA ALA A 365 -6.06 21.45 -8.95
C ALA A 365 -7.40 21.82 -9.59
N SER A 366 -8.44 20.98 -9.47
CA SER A 366 -9.76 21.19 -10.05
C SER A 366 -10.52 22.31 -9.35
N GLU A 367 -10.36 22.43 -8.03
CA GLU A 367 -11.03 23.40 -7.17
C GLU A 367 -10.13 24.60 -6.82
N ARG A 368 -8.83 24.52 -7.17
CA ARG A 368 -7.81 25.53 -6.84
C ARG A 368 -7.69 25.76 -5.31
N ARG A 369 -7.77 24.67 -4.54
CA ARG A 369 -7.68 24.69 -3.08
C ARG A 369 -6.30 24.19 -2.62
N LEU A 370 -5.66 24.95 -1.73
CA LEU A 370 -4.35 24.66 -1.17
C LEU A 370 -4.48 24.36 0.32
N PHE A 371 -3.99 23.20 0.75
CA PHE A 371 -4.06 22.73 2.13
C PHE A 371 -2.68 22.58 2.72
N LEU A 372 -2.47 23.18 3.90
CA LEU A 372 -1.25 23.13 4.68
C LEU A 372 -1.43 22.19 5.87
N HIS A 373 -0.78 21.05 5.85
CA HIS A 373 -0.77 20.09 6.94
C HIS A 373 0.36 20.40 7.90
N ILE A 374 0.07 20.69 9.16
CA ILE A 374 1.05 21.05 10.18
C ILE A 374 1.50 19.79 10.90
N LEU A 375 2.68 19.30 10.56
CA LEU A 375 3.29 18.10 11.12
C LEU A 375 3.99 18.41 12.46
N GLU A 376 4.64 19.57 12.55
CA GLU A 376 5.31 20.04 13.76
C GLU A 376 4.63 21.33 14.23
N TRP A 377 4.02 21.29 15.42
CA TRP A 377 3.27 22.43 15.93
C TRP A 377 4.22 23.53 16.40
N PRO A 378 4.21 24.72 15.75
CA PRO A 378 5.10 25.80 16.10
C PRO A 378 4.58 26.64 17.29
N PHE A 379 5.42 27.43 17.90
CA PHE A 379 5.01 28.39 18.93
C PHE A 379 4.41 29.64 18.28
N LYS A 380 3.10 29.82 18.38
CA LYS A 380 2.29 30.99 17.97
C LYS A 380 2.26 31.33 16.48
N THR A 381 3.32 31.09 15.73
CA THR A 381 3.40 31.57 14.34
C THR A 381 4.02 30.57 13.41
N LEU A 382 3.55 30.50 12.18
CA LEU A 382 4.14 29.71 11.10
C LEU A 382 4.42 30.63 9.90
N PRO A 383 5.68 30.75 9.45
CA PRO A 383 6.01 31.55 8.30
C PRO A 383 5.46 30.96 7.00
N ILE A 384 4.80 31.76 6.16
CA ILE A 384 4.38 31.40 4.81
C ILE A 384 5.01 32.34 3.78
N PRO A 385 5.96 31.87 2.95
CA PRO A 385 6.70 32.73 2.03
C PRO A 385 5.84 33.30 0.90
N PHE A 386 4.71 32.68 0.63
CA PHE A 386 3.76 33.05 -0.44
C PHE A 386 2.48 33.77 0.09
N HIS A 387 2.53 34.39 1.27
CA HIS A 387 1.39 35.03 1.93
C HIS A 387 0.65 36.05 1.05
N GLU A 388 1.34 36.73 0.15
CA GLU A 388 0.74 37.72 -0.77
C GLU A 388 -0.28 37.10 -1.73
N ARG A 389 -0.17 35.77 -1.94
CA ARG A 389 -1.11 35.01 -2.78
C ARG A 389 -2.33 34.49 -2.00
N VAL A 390 -2.32 34.59 -0.69
CA VAL A 390 -3.39 34.10 0.18
C VAL A 390 -4.28 35.26 0.60
N SER A 391 -5.60 35.11 0.41
CA SER A 391 -6.60 36.10 0.82
C SER A 391 -7.15 35.81 2.20
N TYR A 392 -7.32 34.56 2.57
CA TYR A 392 -7.90 34.08 3.80
C TYR A 392 -7.33 32.72 4.17
N ALA A 393 -7.29 32.39 5.45
CA ALA A 393 -6.87 31.07 5.93
C ALA A 393 -7.77 30.65 7.11
N GLU A 394 -8.08 29.34 7.16
CA GLU A 394 -8.89 28.76 8.22
C GLU A 394 -8.46 27.33 8.55
N PHE A 395 -8.72 26.90 9.78
CA PHE A 395 -8.57 25.50 10.11
C PHE A 395 -9.67 24.66 9.45
N LEU A 396 -9.30 23.60 8.74
CA LEU A 396 -10.25 22.77 8.03
C LEU A 396 -11.21 22.00 8.97
N HIS A 397 -10.75 21.66 10.18
CA HIS A 397 -11.50 20.85 11.13
C HIS A 397 -12.63 21.58 11.86
N ASP A 398 -12.61 22.91 11.94
CA ASP A 398 -13.64 23.70 12.65
C ASP A 398 -14.03 25.00 11.95
N GLY A 399 -13.41 25.33 10.80
CA GLY A 399 -13.69 26.54 10.02
C GLY A 399 -13.21 27.82 10.67
N SER A 400 -12.42 27.76 11.75
CA SER A 400 -11.99 28.98 12.44
C SER A 400 -10.87 29.70 11.68
N GLU A 401 -10.95 31.04 11.61
CA GLU A 401 -9.98 31.89 10.94
C GLU A 401 -8.55 31.70 11.51
N VAL A 402 -7.59 31.58 10.62
CA VAL A 402 -6.15 31.68 10.93
C VAL A 402 -5.61 32.97 10.34
N LYS A 403 -5.43 33.99 11.18
CA LYS A 403 -4.99 35.32 10.72
C LYS A 403 -3.61 35.29 10.06
N ILE A 404 -3.49 36.02 8.97
CA ILE A 404 -2.21 36.28 8.30
C ILE A 404 -1.73 37.65 8.71
N SER A 405 -0.50 37.76 9.22
CA SER A 405 0.10 39.04 9.60
C SER A 405 1.48 39.21 8.97
N VAL A 406 1.83 40.45 8.69
CA VAL A 406 3.18 40.82 8.26
C VAL A 406 3.80 41.67 9.38
N PRO A 407 4.92 41.21 9.99
CA PRO A 407 5.52 41.92 11.10
C PRO A 407 6.05 43.30 10.65
N ARG A 408 5.53 44.38 11.24
CA ARG A 408 5.88 45.77 10.86
C ARG A 408 7.37 46.08 11.00
N TRP A 409 8.06 45.50 12.00
CA TRP A 409 9.49 45.75 12.23
C TRP A 409 10.37 45.21 11.08
N LYS A 410 9.96 44.18 10.37
CA LYS A 410 10.64 43.68 9.18
C LYS A 410 10.58 44.67 8.00
N LEU A 411 9.53 45.47 7.93
CA LEU A 411 9.39 46.52 6.89
C LEU A 411 10.34 47.70 7.09
N THR A 412 10.81 47.95 8.34
CA THR A 412 11.65 49.10 8.71
C THR A 412 13.14 48.77 8.83
N GLN A 413 13.51 47.52 9.03
CA GLN A 413 14.90 47.14 9.30
C GLN A 413 15.68 46.56 8.11
N HIS A 414 15.01 46.15 7.06
CA HIS A 414 15.62 45.45 5.93
C HIS A 414 15.49 46.21 4.60
N GLY A 415 15.73 47.50 4.55
CA GLY A 415 15.87 48.23 3.30
C GLY A 415 14.91 47.78 2.17
N ASP A 416 15.21 48.14 0.96
CA ASP A 416 14.34 47.90 -0.23
C ASP A 416 14.15 46.43 -0.68
N ASP A 417 14.61 45.44 0.10
CA ASP A 417 14.50 44.04 -0.28
C ASP A 417 13.09 43.45 0.06
N LYS A 418 12.08 43.85 -0.73
CA LYS A 418 10.73 43.38 -0.67
C LYS A 418 10.60 41.84 -0.81
N ALA A 419 11.62 41.18 -1.36
CA ALA A 419 11.65 39.73 -1.56
C ALA A 419 11.79 38.92 -0.28
N SER A 420 12.17 39.53 0.85
CA SER A 420 12.41 38.86 2.14
C SER A 420 11.24 38.95 3.14
N ILE A 421 10.15 39.62 2.78
CA ILE A 421 9.01 39.78 3.70
C ILE A 421 8.17 38.51 3.70
N THR A 422 8.22 37.78 4.80
CA THR A 422 7.45 36.56 5.01
C THR A 422 6.23 36.86 5.87
N GLY A 423 5.04 36.51 5.38
CA GLY A 423 3.82 36.52 6.18
C GLY A 423 3.84 35.42 7.24
N LEU A 424 3.11 35.64 8.32
CA LEU A 424 2.99 34.71 9.43
C LEU A 424 1.52 34.31 9.62
N LEU A 425 1.24 33.00 9.61
CA LEU A 425 -0.01 32.47 10.14
C LEU A 425 0.03 32.58 11.66
N GLN A 426 -1.00 33.17 12.26
CA GLN A 426 -1.14 33.30 13.71
C GLN A 426 -1.87 32.07 14.27
N LEU A 427 -1.12 31.19 14.92
CA LEU A 427 -1.65 29.93 15.46
C LEU A 427 -1.89 30.03 16.97
N PRO A 428 -2.83 29.28 17.53
CA PRO A 428 -2.98 29.12 18.98
C PRO A 428 -1.67 28.60 19.60
N VAL A 429 -1.39 29.00 20.85
CA VAL A 429 -0.24 28.47 21.59
C VAL A 429 -0.37 26.97 21.80
N GLN A 430 -1.56 26.55 22.20
CA GLN A 430 -1.88 25.14 22.37
C GLN A 430 -2.37 24.55 21.06
N LYS A 431 -1.76 23.42 20.65
CA LYS A 431 -2.19 22.67 19.47
C LYS A 431 -3.65 22.23 19.65
N PRO A 432 -4.52 22.41 18.64
CA PRO A 432 -5.85 21.81 18.63
C PRO A 432 -5.79 20.29 18.86
N ASN A 433 -6.86 19.72 19.43
CA ASN A 433 -6.94 18.27 19.65
C ASN A 433 -7.26 17.52 18.36
N VAL A 434 -6.38 17.70 17.37
CA VAL A 434 -6.37 17.06 16.05
C VAL A 434 -4.96 16.54 15.80
N GLU A 435 -4.82 15.33 15.28
CA GLU A 435 -3.50 14.69 15.12
C GLU A 435 -2.57 15.50 14.21
N VAL A 436 -3.01 15.83 13.02
CA VAL A 436 -2.33 16.70 12.07
C VAL A 436 -3.30 17.79 11.68
N PRO A 437 -3.23 18.98 12.32
CA PRO A 437 -4.10 20.11 11.95
C PRO A 437 -3.83 20.54 10.51
N VAL A 438 -4.92 20.84 9.79
CA VAL A 438 -4.87 21.31 8.40
C VAL A 438 -5.40 22.73 8.33
N VAL A 439 -4.66 23.60 7.66
CA VAL A 439 -5.11 24.96 7.33
C VAL A 439 -5.41 25.02 5.83
N GLU A 440 -6.63 25.37 5.47
CA GLU A 440 -6.95 25.74 4.10
C GLU A 440 -6.48 27.17 3.82
N LEU A 441 -5.77 27.33 2.71
CA LEU A 441 -5.25 28.61 2.25
C LEU A 441 -6.02 29.05 1.01
N HIS A 442 -6.96 29.97 1.16
CA HIS A 442 -7.75 30.54 0.07
C HIS A 442 -6.90 31.48 -0.78
N LEU A 443 -6.67 31.11 -2.03
CA LEU A 443 -5.82 31.87 -2.92
C LEU A 443 -6.54 33.11 -3.48
N ARG A 444 -5.81 34.21 -3.60
CA ARG A 444 -6.30 35.39 -4.31
C ARG A 444 -6.59 35.04 -5.76
N GLU A 445 -7.66 35.57 -6.31
CA GLU A 445 -7.89 35.51 -7.74
C GLU A 445 -6.73 36.25 -8.45
N GLY A 446 -5.91 35.51 -9.20
CA GLY A 446 -4.87 36.11 -10.01
C GLY A 446 -5.54 37.01 -11.05
N LYS A 447 -5.17 38.30 -11.11
CA LYS A 447 -5.38 39.06 -12.35
C LYS A 447 -4.71 38.25 -13.46
N ALA A 448 -5.51 37.64 -14.35
CA ALA A 448 -5.00 37.15 -15.60
C ALA A 448 -4.18 38.29 -16.19
N LYS A 449 -2.86 38.11 -16.33
CA LYS A 449 -2.10 38.99 -17.22
C LYS A 449 -2.69 38.76 -18.61
N LEU A 450 -3.53 39.72 -19.06
CA LEU A 450 -3.91 39.87 -20.46
C LEU A 450 -2.66 39.92 -21.31
#